data_cf96d60e88e06da8f1e52b2f92ad3ded
#
_entry.id   cf96d60e88e06da8f1e52b2f92ad3ded
#
_cell.length_a   1.000
_cell.length_b   1.000
_cell.length_c   1.000
_cell.angle_alpha   90.00
_cell.angle_beta   90.00
_cell.angle_gamma   90.00
#
_symmetry.space_group_name_H-M   'P 1'
#
loop_
_entity.id
_entity.type
_entity.pdbx_description
1 polymer ?
#
loop_
_entity_poly.entity_id
_entity_poly.type
_entity_poly.pdbx_seq_one_letter_code
_entity_poly.pdbx_strand_id
1 'polypeptide(L)'
;DIFTHGEDENGKPFTFSVFNPITQKELSDILVKNESIATSGTYKRKWNVSGKEVFHILDTNKLDNPDTDLISAAVIAPHGAIAEAYATVAICIGKERATELLDKKHFRYILIDKNGRVFKNT
;
A
#
# COMPACT_ATOMS: atom_id res chain seq x y z
N ASP A 1 -7.83 4.35 -4.88
CA ASP A 1 -7.10 3.75 -6.01
C ASP A 1 -7.22 4.66 -7.21
N ILE A 2 -6.13 4.83 -7.94
CA ILE A 2 -6.05 5.76 -9.06
C ILE A 2 -5.40 5.07 -10.25
N PHE A 3 -5.98 5.21 -11.42
CA PHE A 3 -5.36 4.83 -12.69
C PHE A 3 -4.92 6.09 -13.44
N THR A 4 -3.70 6.09 -13.97
CA THR A 4 -3.18 7.19 -14.78
C THR A 4 -3.11 6.79 -16.25
N HIS A 5 -3.46 7.72 -17.13
CA HIS A 5 -3.33 7.56 -18.58
C HIS A 5 -2.69 8.83 -19.16
N GLY A 6 -1.63 8.64 -19.94
CA GLY A 6 -0.90 9.75 -20.55
C GLY A 6 -0.05 10.52 -19.57
N GLU A 7 -0.01 11.81 -19.75
CA GLU A 7 0.84 12.77 -19.04
C GLU A 7 0.01 13.93 -18.51
N ASP A 8 0.57 14.68 -17.56
CA ASP A 8 -0.04 15.91 -17.06
C ASP A 8 -0.03 17.04 -18.13
N GLU A 9 -0.57 18.20 -17.79
CA GLU A 9 -0.64 19.37 -18.67
C GLU A 9 0.73 19.88 -19.12
N ASN A 10 1.81 19.49 -18.45
CA ASN A 10 3.19 19.86 -18.75
C ASN A 10 3.97 18.76 -19.49
N GLY A 11 3.31 17.69 -19.92
CA GLY A 11 3.94 16.56 -20.59
C GLY A 11 4.80 15.69 -19.65
N LYS A 12 4.47 15.63 -18.37
CA LYS A 12 5.19 14.85 -17.35
C LYS A 12 4.31 13.75 -16.74
N PRO A 13 4.92 12.71 -16.17
CA PRO A 13 4.18 11.74 -15.38
C PRO A 13 3.39 12.41 -14.25
N PHE A 14 2.26 11.82 -13.88
CA PHE A 14 1.48 12.31 -12.75
C PHE A 14 2.26 12.12 -11.45
N THR A 15 2.18 13.09 -10.54
CA THR A 15 2.86 13.08 -9.25
C THR A 15 1.86 12.82 -8.14
N PHE A 16 2.18 11.88 -7.26
CA PHE A 16 1.37 11.51 -6.09
C PHE A 16 2.16 11.62 -4.81
N SER A 17 1.44 11.69 -3.70
CA SER A 17 2.00 11.56 -2.37
C SER A 17 1.34 10.38 -1.64
N VAL A 18 2.09 9.75 -0.74
CA VAL A 18 1.61 8.72 0.18
C VAL A 18 1.74 9.23 1.60
N PHE A 19 0.62 9.24 2.31
CA PHE A 19 0.56 9.73 3.69
C PHE A 19 1.09 8.67 4.67
N ASN A 20 1.97 9.11 5.57
CA ASN A 20 2.46 8.29 6.66
C ASN A 20 1.67 8.65 7.94
N PRO A 21 0.78 7.76 8.42
CA PRO A 21 -0.09 8.07 9.56
C PRO A 21 0.64 8.16 10.90
N ILE A 22 1.85 7.62 11.01
CA ILE A 22 2.65 7.67 12.26
C ILE A 22 3.39 9.01 12.37
N THR A 23 4.10 9.40 11.31
CA THR A 23 4.87 10.66 11.28
C THR A 23 4.00 11.87 10.91
N GLN A 24 2.81 11.63 10.36
CA GLN A 24 1.89 12.64 9.79
C GLN A 24 2.51 13.45 8.65
N LYS A 25 3.47 12.86 7.95
CA LYS A 25 4.13 13.45 6.79
C LYS A 25 3.72 12.72 5.52
N GLU A 26 3.87 13.41 4.39
CA GLU A 26 3.66 12.83 3.08
C GLU A 26 4.99 12.50 2.41
N LEU A 27 5.05 11.34 1.77
CA LEU A 27 6.11 11.02 0.82
C LEU A 27 5.65 11.55 -0.54
N SER A 28 6.27 12.62 -0.99
CA SER A 28 5.94 13.30 -2.23
C SER A 28 6.74 12.78 -3.42
N ASP A 29 6.41 13.29 -4.60
CA ASP A 29 7.14 13.06 -5.86
C ASP A 29 7.16 11.60 -6.34
N ILE A 30 6.09 10.86 -6.06
CA ILE A 30 5.90 9.52 -6.60
C ILE A 30 5.30 9.67 -8.00
N LEU A 31 6.08 9.30 -9.01
CA LEU A 31 5.72 9.46 -10.42
C LEU A 31 4.98 8.23 -10.93
N VAL A 32 3.82 8.42 -11.53
CA VAL A 32 3.00 7.35 -12.10
C VAL A 32 2.54 7.74 -13.51
N LYS A 33 2.81 6.87 -14.49
CA LYS A 33 2.44 7.09 -15.90
C LYS A 33 1.94 5.78 -16.50
N ASN A 34 0.72 5.81 -17.03
CA ASN A 34 0.07 4.63 -17.65
C ASN A 34 0.01 3.41 -16.72
N GLU A 35 -0.07 3.66 -15.43
CA GLU A 35 -0.12 2.65 -14.39
C GLU A 35 -1.16 3.04 -13.34
N SER A 36 -1.46 2.11 -12.45
CA SER A 36 -2.32 2.35 -11.31
C SER A 36 -1.52 2.38 -10.02
N ILE A 37 -1.96 3.22 -9.08
CA ILE A 37 -1.51 3.20 -7.69
C ILE A 37 -2.70 2.88 -6.79
N ALA A 38 -2.55 1.88 -5.92
CA ALA A 38 -3.55 1.50 -4.94
C ALA A 38 -2.91 1.40 -3.55
N THR A 39 -3.66 1.81 -2.54
CA THR A 39 -3.17 1.80 -1.15
C THR A 39 -4.13 1.05 -0.26
N SER A 40 -3.62 0.04 0.45
CA SER A 40 -4.29 -0.66 1.53
C SER A 40 -3.68 -0.25 2.88
N GLY A 41 -4.51 -0.20 3.91
CA GLY A 41 -4.03 0.20 5.23
C GLY A 41 -4.91 -0.35 6.34
N THR A 42 -4.33 -0.45 7.52
CA THR A 42 -5.02 -0.95 8.72
C THR A 42 -5.51 0.19 9.61
N TYR A 43 -5.14 1.44 9.32
CA TYR A 43 -5.29 2.58 10.23
C TYR A 43 -6.59 3.38 10.04
N LYS A 44 -7.29 3.25 8.90
CA LYS A 44 -8.50 4.07 8.62
C LYS A 44 -9.81 3.42 9.05
N ARG A 45 -9.92 2.12 8.95
CA ARG A 45 -11.16 1.37 9.21
C ARG A 45 -10.92 0.35 10.32
N LYS A 46 -10.75 0.88 11.53
CA LYS A 46 -10.54 0.10 12.74
C LYS A 46 -11.74 0.23 13.66
N TRP A 47 -12.06 -0.85 14.38
CA TRP A 47 -13.05 -0.85 15.46
C TRP A 47 -12.68 -1.88 16.50
N ASN A 48 -13.31 -1.82 17.68
CA ASN A 48 -13.08 -2.76 18.76
C ASN A 48 -14.21 -3.79 18.84
N VAL A 49 -13.83 -5.06 18.93
CA VAL A 49 -14.74 -6.16 19.16
C VAL A 49 -14.24 -6.94 20.38
N SER A 50 -15.01 -6.95 21.46
CA SER A 50 -14.68 -7.62 22.73
C SER A 50 -13.28 -7.24 23.27
N GLY A 51 -12.93 -5.95 23.19
CA GLY A 51 -11.64 -5.43 23.63
C GLY A 51 -10.48 -5.63 22.66
N LYS A 52 -10.71 -6.27 21.51
CA LYS A 52 -9.72 -6.45 20.44
C LYS A 52 -9.93 -5.41 19.35
N GLU A 53 -8.85 -4.73 18.94
CA GLU A 53 -8.86 -3.85 17.77
C GLU A 53 -8.89 -4.69 16.49
N VAL A 54 -9.85 -4.42 15.61
CA VAL A 54 -10.01 -5.10 14.34
C VAL A 54 -10.07 -4.10 13.19
N PHE A 55 -9.76 -4.53 11.98
CA PHE A 55 -9.82 -3.73 10.77
C PHE A 55 -10.37 -4.56 9.59
N HIS A 56 -10.64 -3.92 8.46
CA HIS A 56 -11.41 -4.50 7.35
C HIS A 56 -10.69 -5.59 6.54
N ILE A 57 -9.36 -5.73 6.68
CA ILE A 57 -8.59 -6.75 5.96
C ILE A 57 -8.60 -8.06 6.77
N LEU A 58 -8.97 -9.15 6.12
CA LEU A 58 -9.01 -10.48 6.72
C LEU A 58 -7.95 -11.40 6.11
N ASP A 59 -7.26 -12.12 6.98
CA ASP A 59 -6.47 -13.28 6.59
C ASP A 59 -7.39 -14.50 6.50
N THR A 60 -7.63 -15.01 5.29
CA THR A 60 -8.55 -16.11 5.04
C THR A 60 -8.14 -17.43 5.68
N ASN A 61 -6.85 -17.62 5.97
CA ASN A 61 -6.34 -18.81 6.67
C ASN A 61 -6.68 -18.82 8.16
N LYS A 62 -6.73 -17.62 8.77
CA LYS A 62 -7.02 -17.45 10.21
C LYS A 62 -8.47 -17.07 10.48
N LEU A 63 -9.23 -16.64 9.46
CA LEU A 63 -10.55 -16.03 9.60
C LEU A 63 -10.56 -14.84 10.59
N ASP A 64 -9.46 -14.09 10.62
CA ASP A 64 -9.21 -12.95 11.50
C ASP A 64 -8.33 -11.94 10.76
N ASN A 65 -8.06 -10.80 11.39
CA ASN A 65 -7.11 -9.85 10.85
C ASN A 65 -5.70 -10.46 10.78
N PRO A 66 -4.91 -10.13 9.75
CA PRO A 66 -3.54 -10.61 9.65
C PRO A 66 -2.69 -10.07 10.81
N ASP A 67 -1.78 -10.91 11.29
CA ASP A 67 -0.70 -10.49 12.19
C ASP A 67 0.42 -9.90 11.34
N THR A 68 0.43 -8.57 11.20
CA THR A 68 1.30 -7.86 10.28
C THR A 68 2.04 -6.72 10.96
N ASP A 69 3.27 -6.46 10.51
CA ASP A 69 4.07 -5.31 10.90
C ASP A 69 3.74 -4.04 10.09
N LEU A 70 2.99 -4.18 9.00
CA LEU A 70 2.62 -3.08 8.12
C LEU A 70 1.30 -2.42 8.52
N ILE A 71 1.27 -1.09 8.43
CA ILE A 71 0.04 -0.31 8.56
C ILE A 71 -0.44 0.26 7.24
N SER A 72 0.43 0.39 6.25
CA SER A 72 0.11 0.89 4.92
C SER A 72 0.96 0.23 3.86
N ALA A 73 0.34 -0.08 2.72
CA ALA A 73 1.01 -0.59 1.53
C ALA A 73 0.42 0.09 0.30
N ALA A 74 1.24 0.88 -0.38
CA ALA A 74 0.93 1.43 -1.70
C ALA A 74 1.68 0.62 -2.74
N VAL A 75 0.96 0.15 -3.77
CA VAL A 75 1.53 -0.63 -4.88
C VAL A 75 1.21 0.06 -6.19
N ILE A 76 2.21 0.14 -7.05
CA ILE A 76 2.10 0.68 -8.40
C ILE A 76 2.28 -0.48 -9.37
N ALA A 77 1.27 -0.72 -10.20
CA ALA A 77 1.22 -1.81 -11.16
C ALA A 77 0.44 -1.39 -12.43
N PRO A 78 0.57 -2.14 -13.54
CA PRO A 78 -0.08 -1.77 -14.80
C PRO A 78 -1.60 -1.65 -14.72
N HIS A 79 -2.27 -2.44 -13.87
CA HIS A 79 -3.73 -2.47 -13.75
C HIS A 79 -4.19 -2.22 -12.32
N GLY A 80 -5.29 -1.47 -12.17
CA GLY A 80 -5.85 -1.11 -10.87
C GLY A 80 -6.20 -2.30 -9.99
N ALA A 81 -6.85 -3.33 -10.56
CA ALA A 81 -7.21 -4.54 -9.83
C ALA A 81 -5.98 -5.30 -9.31
N ILE A 82 -4.89 -5.30 -10.07
CA ILE A 82 -3.62 -5.93 -9.67
C ILE A 82 -2.97 -5.11 -8.55
N ALA A 83 -2.88 -3.78 -8.71
CA ALA A 83 -2.32 -2.90 -7.69
C ALA A 83 -3.06 -3.04 -6.36
N GLU A 84 -4.39 -3.04 -6.40
CA GLU A 84 -5.25 -3.21 -5.22
C GLU A 84 -5.05 -4.56 -4.55
N ALA A 85 -5.06 -5.65 -5.33
CA ALA A 85 -4.87 -7.00 -4.81
C ALA A 85 -3.52 -7.16 -4.13
N TYR A 86 -2.45 -6.69 -4.75
CA TYR A 86 -1.10 -6.80 -4.17
C TYR A 86 -0.88 -5.86 -2.99
N ALA A 87 -1.52 -4.70 -2.95
CA ALA A 87 -1.50 -3.84 -1.76
C ALA A 87 -2.14 -4.55 -0.56
N THR A 88 -3.27 -5.21 -0.76
CA THR A 88 -3.94 -6.01 0.28
C THR A 88 -3.10 -7.21 0.69
N VAL A 89 -2.54 -7.95 -0.27
CA VAL A 89 -1.64 -9.10 0.00
C VAL A 89 -0.43 -8.64 0.82
N ALA A 90 0.17 -7.50 0.47
CA ALA A 90 1.32 -6.96 1.21
C ALA A 90 1.00 -6.76 2.70
N ILE A 91 -0.16 -6.20 3.01
CA ILE A 91 -0.61 -6.07 4.42
C ILE A 91 -0.72 -7.45 5.07
N CYS A 92 -1.29 -8.44 4.37
CA CYS A 92 -1.50 -9.77 4.93
C CYS A 92 -0.21 -10.52 5.25
N ILE A 93 0.82 -10.39 4.41
CA ILE A 93 2.05 -11.20 4.53
C ILE A 93 3.20 -10.49 5.26
N GLY A 94 3.08 -9.18 5.51
CA GLY A 94 4.09 -8.38 6.21
C GLY A 94 5.24 -7.89 5.31
N LYS A 95 6.07 -7.01 5.86
CA LYS A 95 7.10 -6.26 5.13
C LYS A 95 8.09 -7.18 4.40
N GLU A 96 8.67 -8.15 5.07
CA GLU A 96 9.72 -9.00 4.51
C GLU A 96 9.23 -9.80 3.30
N ARG A 97 8.12 -10.51 3.45
CA ARG A 97 7.53 -11.31 2.37
C ARG A 97 6.92 -10.43 1.27
N ALA A 98 6.37 -9.27 1.63
CA ALA A 98 5.81 -8.34 0.67
C ALA A 98 6.89 -7.74 -0.24
N THR A 99 8.00 -7.27 0.32
CA THR A 99 9.11 -6.73 -0.49
C THR A 99 9.66 -7.77 -1.46
N GLU A 100 9.87 -9.00 -0.99
CA GLU A 100 10.32 -10.10 -1.83
C GLU A 100 9.35 -10.38 -2.98
N LEU A 101 8.05 -10.49 -2.68
CA LEU A 101 7.02 -10.75 -3.68
C LEU A 101 6.91 -9.62 -4.71
N LEU A 102 6.87 -8.37 -4.26
CA LEU A 102 6.69 -7.21 -5.12
C LEU A 102 7.91 -6.96 -6.00
N ASP A 103 9.11 -7.16 -5.47
CA ASP A 103 10.36 -7.09 -6.25
C ASP A 103 10.37 -8.16 -7.34
N LYS A 104 9.97 -9.39 -7.01
CA LYS A 104 9.88 -10.50 -7.96
C LYS A 104 8.89 -10.24 -9.09
N LYS A 105 7.79 -9.52 -8.80
CA LYS A 105 6.79 -9.10 -9.79
C LYS A 105 7.18 -7.83 -10.55
N HIS A 106 8.28 -7.18 -10.19
CA HIS A 106 8.71 -5.89 -10.74
C HIS A 106 7.69 -4.78 -10.52
N PHE A 107 6.91 -4.84 -9.45
CA PHE A 107 6.01 -3.78 -9.04
C PHE A 107 6.73 -2.79 -8.13
N ARG A 108 6.42 -1.51 -8.29
CA ARG A 108 6.89 -0.47 -7.38
C ARG A 108 6.01 -0.43 -6.15
N TYR A 109 6.59 -0.08 -5.00
CA TYR A 109 5.85 -0.05 -3.75
C TYR A 109 6.38 1.00 -2.77
N ILE A 110 5.50 1.39 -1.86
CA ILE A 110 5.83 2.14 -0.66
C ILE A 110 5.11 1.45 0.50
N LEU A 111 5.86 0.86 1.41
CA LEU A 111 5.36 0.16 2.60
C LEU A 111 5.70 0.97 3.83
N ILE A 112 4.77 1.05 4.78
CA ILE A 112 4.96 1.78 6.05
C ILE A 112 4.64 0.82 7.18
N ASP A 113 5.59 0.66 8.12
CA ASP A 113 5.42 -0.21 9.27
C ASP A 113 4.76 0.52 10.47
N LYS A 114 4.52 -0.23 11.53
CA LYS A 114 3.89 0.28 12.77
C LYS A 114 4.70 1.37 13.47
N ASN A 115 5.99 1.49 13.17
CA ASN A 115 6.87 2.51 13.73
C ASN A 115 7.00 3.74 12.81
N GLY A 116 6.31 3.75 11.68
CA GLY A 116 6.39 4.82 10.69
C GLY A 116 7.59 4.73 9.76
N ARG A 117 8.32 3.62 9.76
CA ARG A 117 9.43 3.39 8.85
C ARG A 117 8.89 3.11 7.45
N VAL A 118 9.59 3.66 6.46
CA VAL A 118 9.23 3.56 5.05
C VAL A 118 10.19 2.62 4.33
N PHE A 119 9.63 1.66 3.61
CA PHE A 119 10.35 0.73 2.74
C PHE A 119 9.80 0.92 1.32
N LYS A 120 10.67 1.26 0.39
CA LYS A 120 10.24 1.57 -0.98
C LYS A 120 11.30 1.21 -2.00
N ASN A 121 10.86 0.99 -3.24
CA ASN A 121 11.73 0.78 -4.41
C ASN A 121 11.44 1.81 -5.53
N THR A 122 10.85 2.90 -5.17
CA THR A 122 10.45 3.95 -6.11
C THR A 122 10.88 5.35 -5.66
#